data_d343cc74d2bb71450c99cbcadd57f78a
#
_entry.id   d343cc74d2bb71450c99cbcadd57f78a
#
_cell.length_a   1.000
_cell.length_b   1.000
_cell.length_c   1.000
_cell.angle_alpha   90.00
_cell.angle_beta   90.00
_cell.angle_gamma   90.00
#
_symmetry.space_group_name_H-M   'P 1'
#
loop_
_entity.id
_entity.type
_entity.pdbx_description
1 polymer ?
#
loop_
_entity_poly.entity_id
_entity_poly.type
_entity_poly.pdbx_seq_one_letter_code
_entity_poly.pdbx_strand_id
1 'polypeptide(L)'
;QIEPYMSLRIRFKIEDIYEVLKNTNPDKLLFQKKSEKGLFFDDLNLRLYEPISRLVKLLDKPNEDINYLSPFIIKEILYTLVNDKSGYFLNKFAMEGTTSNKIVKAISEIKNNFSEKLNIKELADLIQMSESSLYQNFKTVTSMSPIQFQKKLRLEEAKQLLIVRNIEVSEAAYLVGYESPSQFSREFSRMFGVSPKTYVTSSKEKIA
;
A
#
# COMPACT_ATOMS: atom_id res chain seq x y z
N GLN A 1 -6.35 -29.93 7.47
CA GLN A 1 -6.32 -29.56 6.06
C GLN A 1 -6.25 -28.04 5.99
N ILE A 2 -5.20 -27.51 5.40
CA ILE A 2 -5.10 -26.08 5.10
C ILE A 2 -5.87 -25.89 3.79
N GLU A 3 -7.07 -25.33 3.86
CA GLU A 3 -7.80 -24.98 2.64
C GLU A 3 -7.08 -23.84 1.92
N PRO A 4 -6.86 -23.94 0.59
CA PRO A 4 -6.27 -22.85 -0.17
C PRO A 4 -7.21 -21.64 -0.17
N TYR A 5 -6.68 -20.45 0.15
CA TYR A 5 -7.44 -19.22 0.03
C TYR A 5 -6.91 -18.36 -1.13
N MET A 6 -7.81 -17.66 -1.81
CA MET A 6 -7.45 -16.66 -2.82
C MET A 6 -7.63 -15.27 -2.24
N SER A 7 -6.70 -14.37 -2.53
CA SER A 7 -6.81 -12.96 -2.20
C SER A 7 -6.60 -12.10 -3.44
N LEU A 8 -7.43 -11.08 -3.60
CA LEU A 8 -7.27 -10.05 -4.62
C LEU A 8 -6.90 -8.73 -3.94
N ARG A 9 -5.88 -8.06 -4.46
CA ARG A 9 -5.48 -6.72 -3.99
C ARG A 9 -5.64 -5.72 -5.13
N ILE A 10 -6.54 -4.76 -4.96
CA ILE A 10 -6.71 -3.63 -5.87
C ILE A 10 -6.07 -2.40 -5.22
N ARG A 11 -5.22 -1.68 -5.97
CA ARG A 11 -4.61 -0.42 -5.53
C ARG A 11 -5.26 0.73 -6.27
N PHE A 12 -5.75 1.71 -5.53
CA PHE A 12 -6.24 2.96 -6.08
C PHE A 12 -5.18 4.05 -5.88
N LYS A 13 -5.00 4.88 -6.90
CA LYS A 13 -4.23 6.13 -6.75
C LYS A 13 -5.11 7.17 -6.06
N ILE A 14 -4.49 8.08 -5.33
CA ILE A 14 -5.23 9.13 -4.62
C ILE A 14 -5.97 10.04 -5.61
N GLU A 15 -5.40 10.26 -6.79
CA GLU A 15 -5.97 11.04 -7.89
C GLU A 15 -7.29 10.42 -8.39
N ASP A 16 -7.34 9.08 -8.51
CA ASP A 16 -8.54 8.34 -8.92
C ASP A 16 -9.65 8.50 -7.87
N ILE A 17 -9.29 8.49 -6.58
CA ILE A 17 -10.23 8.70 -5.49
C ILE A 17 -10.79 10.12 -5.55
N TYR A 18 -9.95 11.14 -5.75
CA TYR A 18 -10.40 12.52 -5.92
C TYR A 18 -11.34 12.71 -7.10
N GLU A 19 -11.02 12.09 -8.24
CA GLU A 19 -11.85 12.19 -9.44
C GLU A 19 -13.26 11.62 -9.19
N VAL A 20 -13.35 10.47 -8.54
CA VAL A 20 -14.63 9.85 -8.20
C VAL A 20 -15.40 10.69 -7.17
N LEU A 21 -14.72 11.18 -6.12
CA LEU A 21 -15.34 12.00 -5.09
C LEU A 21 -15.92 13.32 -5.62
N LYS A 22 -15.26 13.96 -6.59
CA LYS A 22 -15.79 15.18 -7.25
C LYS A 22 -17.14 14.95 -7.93
N ASN A 23 -17.39 13.73 -8.39
CA ASN A 23 -18.61 13.34 -9.08
C ASN A 23 -19.65 12.71 -8.13
N THR A 24 -19.37 12.67 -6.83
CA THR A 24 -20.26 12.07 -5.82
C THR A 24 -20.87 13.18 -4.97
N ASN A 25 -22.15 13.02 -4.58
CA ASN A 25 -22.84 14.02 -3.74
C ASN A 25 -22.18 14.10 -2.35
N PRO A 26 -21.66 15.29 -1.94
CA PRO A 26 -20.97 15.47 -0.65
C PRO A 26 -21.85 15.13 0.56
N ASP A 27 -23.16 15.34 0.47
CA ASP A 27 -24.10 15.15 1.59
C ASP A 27 -24.24 13.68 2.00
N LYS A 28 -23.95 12.74 1.11
CA LYS A 28 -23.94 11.30 1.43
C LYS A 28 -22.71 10.88 2.26
N LEU A 29 -21.68 11.70 2.32
CA LEU A 29 -20.38 11.37 2.91
C LEU A 29 -20.24 11.82 4.37
N LEU A 30 -21.22 12.55 4.93
CA LEU A 30 -21.11 13.24 6.21
C LEU A 30 -21.50 12.40 7.45
N PHE A 31 -21.98 11.18 7.32
CA PHE A 31 -22.71 10.50 8.40
C PHE A 31 -22.10 9.21 8.96
N GLN A 32 -20.79 9.12 9.22
CA GLN A 32 -20.33 8.10 10.19
C GLN A 32 -19.06 8.51 10.94
N LYS A 33 -19.26 8.85 12.21
CA LYS A 33 -18.19 9.09 13.20
C LYS A 33 -17.71 7.75 13.78
N LYS A 34 -16.98 6.94 13.02
CA LYS A 34 -16.36 5.72 13.55
C LYS A 34 -15.00 5.44 12.91
N SER A 35 -14.04 5.14 13.81
CA SER A 35 -12.69 4.60 13.58
C SER A 35 -11.65 5.54 12.97
N GLU A 36 -10.62 5.85 13.75
CA GLU A 36 -9.40 6.56 13.33
C GLU A 36 -8.37 5.63 12.67
N LYS A 37 -8.63 4.32 12.62
CA LYS A 37 -7.72 3.32 12.04
C LYS A 37 -7.74 3.38 10.51
N GLY A 38 -6.57 3.24 9.90
CA GLY A 38 -6.39 3.15 8.44
C GLY A 38 -6.87 1.84 7.83
N LEU A 39 -7.73 1.07 8.51
CA LEU A 39 -8.24 -0.21 8.10
C LEU A 39 -9.75 -0.30 8.37
N PHE A 40 -10.48 -0.69 7.35
CA PHE A 40 -11.92 -0.90 7.39
C PHE A 40 -12.25 -2.30 6.84
N PHE A 41 -13.17 -3.00 7.51
CA PHE A 41 -13.68 -4.30 7.09
C PHE A 41 -15.17 -4.15 6.78
N ASP A 42 -15.59 -4.69 5.66
CA ASP A 42 -17.00 -4.78 5.28
C ASP A 42 -17.25 -6.07 4.50
N ASP A 43 -18.50 -6.48 4.45
CA ASP A 43 -18.92 -7.64 3.68
C ASP A 43 -18.91 -7.34 2.18
N LEU A 44 -18.55 -8.32 1.38
CA LEU A 44 -18.61 -8.22 -0.08
C LEU A 44 -20.06 -8.31 -0.54
N ASN A 45 -20.67 -7.14 -0.83
CA ASN A 45 -22.02 -7.08 -1.38
C ASN A 45 -22.06 -7.36 -2.91
N LEU A 46 -23.24 -7.63 -3.45
CA LEU A 46 -23.40 -7.96 -4.88
C LEU A 46 -22.91 -6.86 -5.82
N ARG A 47 -23.01 -5.59 -5.42
CA ARG A 47 -22.54 -4.44 -6.23
C ARG A 47 -21.04 -4.44 -6.40
N LEU A 48 -20.29 -4.91 -5.39
CA LEU A 48 -18.85 -5.05 -5.47
C LEU A 48 -18.41 -6.38 -6.08
N TYR A 49 -19.16 -7.44 -5.80
CA TYR A 49 -18.84 -8.77 -6.31
C TYR A 49 -18.82 -8.81 -7.86
N GLU A 50 -19.80 -8.19 -8.51
CA GLU A 50 -19.94 -8.22 -9.96
C GLU A 50 -18.73 -7.59 -10.69
N PRO A 51 -18.34 -6.33 -10.44
CA PRO A 51 -17.19 -5.74 -11.11
C PRO A 51 -15.86 -6.41 -10.68
N ILE A 52 -15.73 -6.90 -9.46
CA ILE A 52 -14.56 -7.68 -9.03
C ILE A 52 -14.46 -8.98 -9.81
N SER A 53 -15.57 -9.70 -9.99
CA SER A 53 -15.62 -10.94 -10.78
C SER A 53 -15.22 -10.68 -12.24
N ARG A 54 -15.71 -9.57 -12.84
CA ARG A 54 -15.30 -9.16 -14.20
C ARG A 54 -13.81 -8.84 -14.28
N LEU A 55 -13.26 -8.15 -13.29
CA LEU A 55 -11.83 -7.84 -13.24
C LEU A 55 -10.97 -9.11 -13.18
N VAL A 56 -11.38 -10.10 -12.38
CA VAL A 56 -10.66 -11.39 -12.29
C VAL A 56 -10.76 -12.16 -13.61
N LYS A 57 -11.96 -12.26 -14.21
CA LYS A 57 -12.16 -12.92 -15.51
C LYS A 57 -11.37 -12.25 -16.65
N LEU A 58 -11.03 -10.98 -16.50
CA LEU A 58 -10.23 -10.26 -17.49
C LEU A 58 -8.79 -10.79 -17.56
N LEU A 59 -8.28 -11.44 -16.50
CA LEU A 59 -6.93 -12.03 -16.49
C LEU A 59 -6.74 -13.14 -17.52
N ASP A 60 -7.83 -13.77 -17.97
CA ASP A 60 -7.84 -14.81 -19.00
C ASP A 60 -7.92 -14.23 -20.44
N LYS A 61 -7.89 -12.91 -20.59
CA LYS A 61 -7.99 -12.20 -21.86
C LYS A 61 -6.64 -11.72 -22.36
N PRO A 62 -6.51 -11.37 -23.66
CA PRO A 62 -5.32 -10.76 -24.21
C PRO A 62 -4.90 -9.49 -23.44
N ASN A 63 -3.59 -9.22 -23.40
CA ASN A 63 -3.05 -8.04 -22.71
C ASN A 63 -3.65 -6.72 -23.18
N GLU A 64 -4.05 -6.62 -24.45
CA GLU A 64 -4.71 -5.43 -25.01
C GLU A 64 -6.06 -5.18 -24.33
N ASP A 65 -6.87 -6.21 -24.18
CA ASP A 65 -8.17 -6.15 -23.49
C ASP A 65 -7.97 -5.82 -22.00
N ILE A 66 -6.98 -6.44 -21.34
CA ILE A 66 -6.66 -6.17 -19.93
C ILE A 66 -6.31 -4.70 -19.76
N ASN A 67 -5.37 -4.19 -20.56
CA ASN A 67 -4.89 -2.82 -20.47
C ASN A 67 -5.99 -1.78 -20.77
N TYR A 68 -6.89 -2.09 -21.68
CA TYR A 68 -7.97 -1.19 -22.07
C TYR A 68 -9.15 -1.22 -21.09
N LEU A 69 -9.60 -2.41 -20.67
CA LEU A 69 -10.82 -2.56 -19.88
C LEU A 69 -10.62 -2.45 -18.37
N SER A 70 -9.45 -2.86 -17.85
CA SER A 70 -9.21 -2.85 -16.41
C SER A 70 -9.37 -1.48 -15.74
N PRO A 71 -8.94 -0.34 -16.34
CA PRO A 71 -9.13 0.98 -15.74
C PRO A 71 -10.61 1.34 -15.51
N PHE A 72 -11.50 0.96 -16.44
CA PHE A 72 -12.93 1.23 -16.31
C PHE A 72 -13.55 0.41 -15.18
N ILE A 73 -13.20 -0.88 -15.11
CA ILE A 73 -13.70 -1.77 -14.06
C ILE A 73 -13.18 -1.33 -12.68
N ILE A 74 -11.92 -0.95 -12.59
CA ILE A 74 -11.32 -0.43 -11.35
C ILE A 74 -12.01 0.89 -10.91
N LYS A 75 -12.34 1.76 -11.87
CA LYS A 75 -13.07 3.00 -11.59
C LYS A 75 -14.52 2.73 -11.11
N GLU A 76 -15.18 1.72 -11.68
CA GLU A 76 -16.51 1.27 -11.24
C GLU A 76 -16.47 0.70 -9.81
N ILE A 77 -15.47 -0.13 -9.49
CA ILE A 77 -15.24 -0.63 -8.12
C ILE A 77 -15.05 0.52 -7.16
N LEU A 78 -14.19 1.48 -7.50
CA LEU A 78 -13.92 2.65 -6.67
C LEU A 78 -15.17 3.51 -6.47
N TYR A 79 -15.94 3.76 -7.53
CA TYR A 79 -17.22 4.48 -7.47
C TYR A 79 -18.21 3.78 -6.53
N THR A 80 -18.29 2.45 -6.62
CA THR A 80 -19.16 1.66 -5.74
C THR A 80 -18.73 1.77 -4.28
N LEU A 81 -17.42 1.66 -4.01
CA LEU A 81 -16.85 1.83 -2.66
C LEU A 81 -17.11 3.23 -2.09
N VAL A 82 -16.96 4.29 -2.90
CA VAL A 82 -17.21 5.67 -2.48
C VAL A 82 -18.67 5.89 -2.11
N ASN A 83 -19.60 5.23 -2.81
CA ASN A 83 -21.05 5.35 -2.58
C ASN A 83 -21.62 4.36 -1.55
N ASP A 84 -20.77 3.52 -0.95
CA ASP A 84 -21.14 2.58 0.10
C ASP A 84 -20.63 3.07 1.48
N LYS A 85 -20.74 2.25 2.51
CA LYS A 85 -20.27 2.52 3.89
C LYS A 85 -18.79 2.93 3.96
N SER A 86 -17.96 2.40 3.05
CA SER A 86 -16.55 2.75 2.91
C SER A 86 -16.31 4.16 2.34
N GLY A 87 -17.30 4.79 1.76
CA GLY A 87 -17.18 6.11 1.13
C GLY A 87 -16.74 7.22 2.10
N TYR A 88 -17.29 7.23 3.32
CA TYR A 88 -16.81 8.16 4.35
C TYR A 88 -15.32 8.00 4.64
N PHE A 89 -14.85 6.78 4.72
CA PHE A 89 -13.45 6.46 4.98
C PHE A 89 -12.54 6.95 3.84
N LEU A 90 -12.91 6.64 2.59
CA LEU A 90 -12.17 7.10 1.40
C LEU A 90 -12.16 8.63 1.31
N ASN A 91 -13.28 9.28 1.57
CA ASN A 91 -13.37 10.75 1.59
C ASN A 91 -12.44 11.36 2.63
N LYS A 92 -12.43 10.82 3.86
CA LYS A 92 -11.55 11.30 4.94
C LYS A 92 -10.06 11.26 4.55
N PHE A 93 -9.63 10.24 3.81
CA PHE A 93 -8.24 10.11 3.34
C PHE A 93 -7.96 10.97 2.11
N ALA A 94 -8.96 11.23 1.28
CA ALA A 94 -8.80 12.04 0.09
C ALA A 94 -8.90 13.54 0.35
N MET A 95 -9.77 13.99 1.28
CA MET A 95 -9.99 15.43 1.50
C MET A 95 -8.70 16.17 1.82
N GLU A 96 -8.37 17.14 0.97
CA GLU A 96 -7.18 17.95 1.10
C GLU A 96 -7.18 18.75 2.42
N GLY A 97 -5.99 18.86 3.04
CA GLY A 97 -5.82 19.56 4.32
C GLY A 97 -6.21 18.74 5.56
N THR A 98 -6.92 17.61 5.43
CA THR A 98 -7.19 16.74 6.58
C THR A 98 -5.91 16.09 7.10
N THR A 99 -5.90 15.80 8.41
CA THR A 99 -4.78 15.04 9.02
C THR A 99 -4.52 13.72 8.28
N SER A 100 -5.58 13.01 7.90
CA SER A 100 -5.46 11.74 7.17
C SER A 100 -4.83 11.94 5.79
N ASN A 101 -5.22 12.97 5.03
CA ASN A 101 -4.62 13.30 3.74
C ASN A 101 -3.15 13.68 3.88
N LYS A 102 -2.79 14.48 4.87
CA LYS A 102 -1.41 14.83 5.18
C LYS A 102 -0.55 13.58 5.42
N ILE A 103 -1.08 12.60 6.17
CA ILE A 103 -0.39 11.33 6.40
C ILE A 103 -0.27 10.49 5.12
N VAL A 104 -1.29 10.50 4.24
CA VAL A 104 -1.20 9.84 2.92
C VAL A 104 -0.08 10.47 2.07
N LYS A 105 0.05 11.81 2.08
CA LYS A 105 1.17 12.51 1.42
C LYS A 105 2.53 12.07 2.00
N ALA A 106 2.65 11.97 3.32
CA ALA A 106 3.87 11.47 3.97
C ALA A 106 4.18 10.00 3.59
N ILE A 107 3.18 9.13 3.51
CA ILE A 107 3.34 7.75 3.05
C ILE A 107 3.83 7.70 1.61
N SER A 108 3.27 8.53 0.72
CA SER A 108 3.68 8.61 -0.68
C SER A 108 5.12 9.08 -0.80
N GLU A 109 5.53 10.10 -0.03
CA GLU A 109 6.91 10.59 0.00
C GLU A 109 7.89 9.51 0.42
N ILE A 110 7.60 8.79 1.53
CA ILE A 110 8.43 7.67 1.97
C ILE A 110 8.51 6.56 0.92
N LYS A 111 7.40 6.27 0.20
CA LYS A 111 7.39 5.25 -0.86
C LYS A 111 8.24 5.62 -2.07
N ASN A 112 8.19 6.89 -2.47
CA ASN A 112 8.94 7.36 -3.63
C ASN A 112 10.45 7.42 -3.35
N ASN A 113 10.84 7.71 -2.10
CA ASN A 113 12.22 7.94 -1.68
C ASN A 113 12.67 6.92 -0.59
N PHE A 114 12.15 5.68 -0.64
CA PHE A 114 12.38 4.70 0.42
C PHE A 114 13.86 4.31 0.58
N SER A 115 14.65 4.33 -0.49
CA SER A 115 16.08 4.02 -0.46
C SER A 115 16.94 5.15 0.12
N GLU A 116 16.43 6.36 0.20
CA GLU A 116 17.14 7.53 0.72
C GLU A 116 17.02 7.63 2.24
N LYS A 117 17.91 8.44 2.85
CA LYS A 117 17.85 8.71 4.28
C LYS A 117 16.62 9.53 4.63
N LEU A 118 15.73 8.97 5.43
CA LEU A 118 14.51 9.65 5.87
C LEU A 118 14.84 10.75 6.88
N ASN A 119 14.53 12.00 6.52
CA ASN A 119 14.57 13.14 7.42
C ASN A 119 13.16 13.43 7.95
N ILE A 120 12.93 13.17 9.22
CA ILE A 120 11.60 13.33 9.84
C ILE A 120 11.16 14.78 9.88
N LYS A 121 12.10 15.72 10.10
CA LYS A 121 11.80 17.16 10.13
C LYS A 121 11.32 17.62 8.76
N GLU A 122 12.05 17.31 7.68
CA GLU A 122 11.67 17.66 6.32
C GLU A 122 10.32 17.03 5.92
N LEU A 123 10.08 15.78 6.31
CA LEU A 123 8.81 15.11 6.08
C LEU A 123 7.64 15.80 6.81
N ALA A 124 7.86 16.22 8.05
CA ALA A 124 6.87 16.94 8.84
C ALA A 124 6.57 18.32 8.25
N ASP A 125 7.61 19.06 7.84
CA ASP A 125 7.51 20.37 7.19
C ASP A 125 6.74 20.26 5.86
N LEU A 126 7.05 19.25 5.03
CA LEU A 126 6.37 18.98 3.75
C LEU A 126 4.84 18.86 3.91
N ILE A 127 4.39 18.21 4.97
CA ILE A 127 2.95 18.00 5.22
C ILE A 127 2.36 19.03 6.19
N GLN A 128 3.13 20.05 6.57
CA GLN A 128 2.72 21.11 7.51
C GLN A 128 2.21 20.54 8.84
N MET A 129 3.03 19.72 9.50
CA MET A 129 2.78 19.14 10.82
C MET A 129 4.02 19.27 11.70
N SER A 130 3.86 19.24 13.03
CA SER A 130 4.98 19.01 13.92
C SER A 130 5.45 17.55 13.83
N GLU A 131 6.72 17.27 14.13
CA GLU A 131 7.26 15.91 14.15
C GLU A 131 6.46 15.00 15.11
N SER A 132 6.08 15.49 16.28
CA SER A 132 5.26 14.73 17.24
C SER A 132 3.91 14.37 16.66
N SER A 133 3.25 15.34 15.99
CA SER A 133 1.95 15.12 15.33
C SER A 133 2.08 14.13 14.18
N LEU A 134 3.15 14.22 13.38
CA LEU A 134 3.46 13.27 12.33
C LEU A 134 3.59 11.85 12.91
N TYR A 135 4.42 11.64 13.94
CA TYR A 135 4.61 10.32 14.55
C TYR A 135 3.30 9.72 15.07
N GLN A 136 2.53 10.51 15.81
CA GLN A 136 1.26 10.06 16.41
C GLN A 136 0.25 9.66 15.31
N ASN A 137 0.00 10.55 14.36
CA ASN A 137 -1.01 10.33 13.32
C ASN A 137 -0.56 9.26 12.31
N PHE A 138 0.74 9.21 11.97
CA PHE A 138 1.28 8.17 11.10
C PHE A 138 1.11 6.78 11.72
N LYS A 139 1.40 6.64 13.04
CA LYS A 139 1.19 5.41 13.79
C LYS A 139 -0.30 5.03 13.88
N THR A 140 -1.18 6.00 14.06
CA THR A 140 -2.64 5.77 14.07
C THR A 140 -3.11 5.19 12.73
N VAL A 141 -2.63 5.74 11.61
CA VAL A 141 -3.06 5.32 10.26
C VAL A 141 -2.41 4.01 9.83
N THR A 142 -1.09 3.84 10.08
CA THR A 142 -0.30 2.73 9.53
C THR A 142 0.01 1.63 10.54
N SER A 143 -0.26 1.85 11.83
CA SER A 143 0.17 1.03 12.98
C SER A 143 1.70 0.96 13.16
N MET A 144 2.45 1.83 12.48
CA MET A 144 3.92 1.87 12.48
C MET A 144 4.41 3.32 12.58
N SER A 145 5.63 3.53 13.09
CA SER A 145 6.30 4.81 12.92
C SER A 145 6.78 5.02 11.47
N PRO A 146 7.04 6.27 11.03
CA PRO A 146 7.57 6.54 9.68
C PRO A 146 8.85 5.75 9.38
N ILE A 147 9.77 5.68 10.34
CA ILE A 147 11.04 4.93 10.21
C ILE A 147 10.80 3.42 10.08
N GLN A 148 9.90 2.86 10.90
CA GLN A 148 9.53 1.44 10.78
C GLN A 148 8.87 1.13 9.43
N PHE A 149 8.05 2.05 8.94
CA PHE A 149 7.39 1.92 7.66
C PHE A 149 8.40 1.92 6.50
N GLN A 150 9.37 2.86 6.50
CA GLN A 150 10.45 2.88 5.52
C GLN A 150 11.28 1.60 5.53
N LYS A 151 11.67 1.13 6.72
CA LYS A 151 12.41 -0.14 6.87
C LYS A 151 11.63 -1.32 6.28
N LYS A 152 10.34 -1.39 6.55
CA LYS A 152 9.48 -2.42 5.97
C LYS A 152 9.48 -2.36 4.44
N LEU A 153 9.35 -1.18 3.84
CA LEU A 153 9.39 -1.00 2.39
C LEU A 153 10.73 -1.48 1.81
N ARG A 154 11.85 -1.08 2.41
CA ARG A 154 13.20 -1.50 2.00
C ARG A 154 13.34 -3.02 1.96
N LEU A 155 12.88 -3.70 3.02
CA LEU A 155 12.99 -5.16 3.14
C LEU A 155 12.05 -5.88 2.15
N GLU A 156 10.84 -5.39 1.93
CA GLU A 156 9.92 -5.94 0.95
C GLU A 156 10.44 -5.76 -0.49
N GLU A 157 11.02 -4.60 -0.81
CA GLU A 157 11.63 -4.36 -2.12
C GLU A 157 12.87 -5.23 -2.33
N ALA A 158 13.75 -5.32 -1.33
CA ALA A 158 14.91 -6.22 -1.39
C ALA A 158 14.49 -7.67 -1.64
N LYS A 159 13.44 -8.14 -0.99
CA LYS A 159 12.87 -9.47 -1.21
C LYS A 159 12.47 -9.67 -2.68
N GLN A 160 11.84 -8.69 -3.31
CA GLN A 160 11.48 -8.76 -4.73
C GLN A 160 12.73 -8.77 -5.63
N LEU A 161 13.70 -7.89 -5.36
CA LEU A 161 14.95 -7.83 -6.12
C LEU A 161 15.72 -9.15 -6.06
N LEU A 162 15.81 -9.77 -4.88
CA LEU A 162 16.50 -11.04 -4.68
C LEU A 162 15.87 -12.20 -5.46
N ILE A 163 14.53 -12.24 -5.55
CA ILE A 163 13.81 -13.32 -6.26
C ILE A 163 13.79 -13.07 -7.77
N VAL A 164 13.35 -11.87 -8.18
CA VAL A 164 13.06 -11.58 -9.59
C VAL A 164 14.32 -11.29 -10.38
N ARG A 165 15.25 -10.49 -9.80
CA ARG A 165 16.49 -10.10 -10.49
C ARG A 165 17.68 -10.98 -10.19
N ASN A 166 17.55 -11.90 -9.22
CA ASN A 166 18.60 -12.83 -8.81
C ASN A 166 19.96 -12.16 -8.52
N ILE A 167 19.93 -10.96 -7.93
CA ILE A 167 21.14 -10.21 -7.56
C ILE A 167 21.72 -10.69 -6.23
N GLU A 168 22.97 -10.33 -5.97
CA GLU A 168 23.65 -10.65 -4.72
C GLU A 168 23.01 -9.93 -3.51
N VAL A 169 23.08 -10.57 -2.34
CA VAL A 169 22.49 -10.05 -1.10
C VAL A 169 23.04 -8.68 -0.72
N SER A 170 24.34 -8.46 -0.92
CA SER A 170 25.01 -7.18 -0.66
C SER A 170 24.53 -6.09 -1.62
N GLU A 171 24.36 -6.42 -2.88
CA GLU A 171 23.85 -5.51 -3.91
C GLU A 171 22.40 -5.11 -3.59
N ALA A 172 21.54 -6.09 -3.28
CA ALA A 172 20.16 -5.81 -2.86
C ALA A 172 20.10 -4.87 -1.65
N ALA A 173 20.98 -5.07 -0.65
CA ALA A 173 21.06 -4.22 0.53
C ALA A 173 21.36 -2.75 0.16
N TYR A 174 22.36 -2.51 -0.69
CA TYR A 174 22.71 -1.15 -1.12
C TYR A 174 21.62 -0.51 -1.97
N LEU A 175 21.04 -1.24 -2.91
CA LEU A 175 19.95 -0.73 -3.78
C LEU A 175 18.73 -0.25 -2.99
N VAL A 176 18.43 -0.89 -1.85
CA VAL A 176 17.31 -0.47 -1.02
C VAL A 176 17.71 0.51 0.09
N GLY A 177 18.95 1.01 0.08
CA GLY A 177 19.41 2.10 0.94
C GLY A 177 19.97 1.68 2.29
N TYR A 178 20.44 0.42 2.46
CA TYR A 178 21.24 0.05 3.63
C TYR A 178 22.72 0.38 3.38
N GLU A 179 23.37 0.97 4.35
CA GLU A 179 24.80 1.24 4.34
C GLU A 179 25.63 -0.01 4.73
N SER A 180 25.01 -0.99 5.40
CA SER A 180 25.65 -2.21 5.86
C SER A 180 24.85 -3.46 5.49
N PRO A 181 25.41 -4.35 4.63
CA PRO A 181 24.80 -5.65 4.32
C PRO A 181 24.58 -6.53 5.56
N SER A 182 25.42 -6.38 6.58
CA SER A 182 25.26 -7.12 7.85
C SER A 182 24.05 -6.62 8.65
N GLN A 183 23.79 -5.31 8.66
CA GLN A 183 22.60 -4.73 9.27
C GLN A 183 21.35 -5.19 8.50
N PHE A 184 21.39 -5.09 7.17
CA PHE A 184 20.33 -5.56 6.29
C PHE A 184 19.97 -7.02 6.58
N SER A 185 20.96 -7.93 6.60
CA SER A 185 20.73 -9.35 6.81
C SER A 185 20.07 -9.66 8.17
N ARG A 186 20.46 -8.94 9.22
CA ARG A 186 19.84 -9.09 10.55
C ARG A 186 18.38 -8.59 10.56
N GLU A 187 18.11 -7.44 9.95
CA GLU A 187 16.76 -6.88 9.89
C GLU A 187 15.85 -7.71 8.97
N PHE A 188 16.38 -8.22 7.86
CA PHE A 188 15.69 -9.14 6.96
C PHE A 188 15.30 -10.43 7.67
N SER A 189 16.25 -11.07 8.38
CA SER A 189 15.99 -12.30 9.12
C SER A 189 14.96 -12.10 10.23
N ARG A 190 14.97 -10.92 10.90
CA ARG A 190 13.96 -10.58 11.91
C ARG A 190 12.57 -10.45 11.30
N MET A 191 12.46 -9.92 10.09
CA MET A 191 11.18 -9.68 9.43
C MET A 191 10.61 -10.94 8.77
N PHE A 192 11.46 -11.75 8.11
CA PHE A 192 11.01 -12.88 7.30
C PHE A 192 11.30 -14.25 7.93
N GLY A 193 11.93 -14.30 9.10
CA GLY A 193 12.21 -15.53 9.86
C GLY A 193 13.43 -16.31 9.37
N VAL A 194 13.98 -15.98 8.19
CA VAL A 194 15.14 -16.67 7.60
C VAL A 194 16.10 -15.67 6.97
N SER A 195 17.39 -16.06 6.81
CA SER A 195 18.38 -15.19 6.18
C SER A 195 18.04 -14.88 4.72
N PRO A 196 18.51 -13.75 4.15
CA PRO A 196 18.29 -13.43 2.74
C PRO A 196 18.74 -14.56 1.80
N LYS A 197 19.91 -15.17 2.08
CA LYS A 197 20.45 -16.28 1.29
C LYS A 197 19.55 -17.53 1.34
N THR A 198 19.12 -17.91 2.53
CA THR A 198 18.20 -19.05 2.72
C THR A 198 16.86 -18.79 2.04
N TYR A 199 16.37 -17.52 2.12
CA TYR A 199 15.12 -17.11 1.48
C TYR A 199 15.18 -17.32 -0.05
N VAL A 200 16.27 -16.91 -0.71
CA VAL A 200 16.47 -17.09 -2.16
C VAL A 200 16.52 -18.57 -2.53
N THR A 201 17.29 -19.38 -1.80
CA THR A 201 17.41 -20.81 -2.08
C THR A 201 16.06 -21.52 -1.98
N SER A 202 15.33 -21.32 -0.88
CA SER A 202 14.02 -21.96 -0.69
C SER A 202 12.93 -21.45 -1.66
N SER A 203 13.07 -20.24 -2.20
CA SER A 203 12.15 -19.71 -3.19
C SER A 203 12.39 -20.32 -4.58
N LYS A 204 13.64 -20.61 -4.93
CA LYS A 204 13.99 -21.29 -6.21
C LYS A 204 13.52 -22.74 -6.23
N GLU A 205 13.62 -23.45 -5.11
CA GLU A 205 13.15 -24.84 -4.98
C GLU A 205 11.63 -25.00 -5.11
N LYS A 206 10.85 -23.93 -4.87
CA LYS A 206 9.39 -23.93 -5.01
C LYS A 206 8.90 -23.60 -6.42
N ILE A 207 9.77 -23.08 -7.28
CA ILE A 207 9.44 -22.66 -8.67
C ILE A 207 9.95 -23.71 -9.68
N ALA A 208 10.90 -24.54 -9.28
CA ALA A 208 11.41 -25.67 -10.06
C ALA A 208 10.53 -26.92 -9.87
#